data_e77398fcbeb8c4a66d7496a3dfc37eaa
#
_entry.id   e77398fcbeb8c4a66d7496a3dfc37eaa
#
_cell.length_a   1.000
_cell.length_b   1.000
_cell.length_c   1.000
_cell.angle_alpha   90.00
_cell.angle_beta   90.00
_cell.angle_gamma   90.00
#
_symmetry.space_group_name_H-M   'P 1'
#
loop_
_entity.id
_entity.type
_entity.pdbx_description
1 polymer ?
#
loop_
_entity_poly.entity_id
_entity_poly.type
_entity_poly.pdbx_seq_one_letter_code
_entity_poly.pdbx_strand_id
1 'polypeptide(L)'
;MGKIILTGDRPTGRLHVGHYVGSLKRRVELQNSGEYDEIYIMIADAQALTDNADNPEKVRQNIIEVALDYMSCGLDPDKTNMFIQSQIPELCELTCYYMNLVTVSRLQRNPTVKTEIKMRNFETSIPVGFFTYPISQASDITAFKATTVPAGEDQMPMVEQTKEIVHKFNSVYGETLTEPEILLPENQACMRLPGIDGKAKMSKSLGNCIYLSDSAEDVGKKVMSMYTDPDHIKVSDPGKIEGNTVFTYLDAFCRKDHFERYLPDYAGLDELKEHYKRGGLGDVKVKKFLNSVLQEELEPIRAKRKELEQNIPYVYEVCLLYTSPSPRD
;
A
#
# COMPACT_ATOMS: atom_id res chain seq x y z
N MET A 1 27.27 -2.41 8.18
CA MET A 1 26.22 -3.14 7.47
C MET A 1 25.41 -2.11 6.72
N GLY A 2 25.07 -2.33 5.46
CA GLY A 2 24.31 -1.37 4.67
C GLY A 2 22.88 -1.20 5.21
N LYS A 3 22.25 -0.05 4.90
CA LYS A 3 20.84 0.16 5.19
C LYS A 3 20.00 -0.43 4.06
N ILE A 4 19.22 -1.44 4.35
CA ILE A 4 18.44 -2.20 3.36
C ILE A 4 16.95 -2.09 3.70
N ILE A 5 16.15 -1.68 2.72
CA ILE A 5 14.68 -1.67 2.81
C ILE A 5 14.12 -2.94 2.18
N LEU A 6 13.10 -3.53 2.84
CA LEU A 6 12.18 -4.45 2.21
C LEU A 6 10.75 -4.00 2.48
N THR A 7 9.95 -3.94 1.44
CA THR A 7 8.51 -3.66 1.50
C THR A 7 7.81 -4.34 0.33
N GLY A 8 6.48 -4.38 0.33
CA GLY A 8 5.73 -4.98 -0.78
C GLY A 8 4.23 -4.94 -0.56
N ASP A 9 3.49 -5.40 -1.57
CA ASP A 9 2.04 -5.53 -1.53
C ASP A 9 1.61 -6.89 -2.08
N ARG A 10 0.48 -7.39 -1.57
CA ARG A 10 -0.15 -8.59 -2.09
C ARG A 10 -0.93 -8.27 -3.37
N PRO A 11 -0.74 -9.02 -4.47
CA PRO A 11 -1.44 -8.78 -5.74
C PRO A 11 -2.88 -9.32 -5.69
N THR A 12 -3.72 -8.73 -4.85
CA THR A 12 -5.13 -9.08 -4.69
C THR A 12 -6.08 -8.20 -5.50
N GLY A 13 -5.55 -7.34 -6.35
CA GLY A 13 -6.22 -6.41 -7.24
C GLY A 13 -5.36 -5.18 -7.51
N ARG A 14 -5.79 -4.36 -8.48
CA ARG A 14 -5.14 -3.08 -8.82
C ARG A 14 -4.97 -2.18 -7.60
N LEU A 15 -3.94 -1.34 -7.58
CA LEU A 15 -3.71 -0.41 -6.49
C LEU A 15 -4.61 0.83 -6.65
N HIS A 16 -4.94 1.47 -5.53
CA HIS A 16 -5.80 2.64 -5.48
C HIS A 16 -5.09 3.81 -4.80
N VAL A 17 -5.66 5.01 -4.89
CA VAL A 17 -5.07 6.24 -4.33
C VAL A 17 -4.74 6.13 -2.83
N GLY A 18 -5.43 5.27 -2.08
CA GLY A 18 -5.08 4.98 -0.69
C GLY A 18 -3.74 4.25 -0.52
N HIS A 19 -3.37 3.33 -1.45
CA HIS A 19 -2.04 2.74 -1.46
C HIS A 19 -0.99 3.77 -1.88
N TYR A 20 -1.33 4.65 -2.83
CA TYR A 20 -0.43 5.69 -3.29
C TYR A 20 -0.01 6.61 -2.15
N VAL A 21 -0.97 7.22 -1.46
CA VAL A 21 -0.69 8.13 -0.34
C VAL A 21 -0.11 7.40 0.87
N GLY A 22 -0.65 6.22 1.19
CA GLY A 22 -0.26 5.48 2.39
C GLY A 22 1.09 4.78 2.30
N SER A 23 1.60 4.52 1.08
CA SER A 23 2.77 3.67 0.90
C SER A 23 3.64 4.05 -0.29
N LEU A 24 3.09 4.06 -1.53
CA LEU A 24 3.92 4.16 -2.73
C LEU A 24 4.68 5.48 -2.82
N LYS A 25 4.03 6.60 -2.49
CA LYS A 25 4.67 7.92 -2.48
C LYS A 25 5.89 7.92 -1.56
N ARG A 26 5.75 7.37 -0.35
CA ARG A 26 6.87 7.26 0.59
C ARG A 26 7.99 6.35 0.08
N ARG A 27 7.66 5.25 -0.60
CA ARG A 27 8.68 4.37 -1.23
C ARG A 27 9.51 5.11 -2.28
N VAL A 28 8.86 5.93 -3.11
CA VAL A 28 9.55 6.78 -4.10
C VAL A 28 10.43 7.84 -3.42
N GLU A 29 9.96 8.45 -2.33
CA GLU A 29 10.76 9.38 -1.53
C GLU A 29 12.00 8.69 -0.94
N LEU A 30 11.84 7.52 -0.33
CA LEU A 30 12.94 6.73 0.22
C LEU A 30 13.95 6.30 -0.87
N GLN A 31 13.45 5.89 -2.03
CA GLN A 31 14.28 5.57 -3.20
C GLN A 31 15.16 6.76 -3.62
N ASN A 32 14.63 7.97 -3.58
CA ASN A 32 15.32 9.17 -4.03
C ASN A 32 16.10 9.89 -2.92
N SER A 33 15.99 9.44 -1.67
CA SER A 33 16.70 10.05 -0.52
C SER A 33 18.21 9.81 -0.55
N GLY A 34 18.64 8.69 -1.16
CA GLY A 34 20.04 8.26 -1.12
C GLY A 34 20.51 7.75 0.25
N GLU A 35 19.59 7.50 1.18
CA GLU A 35 19.90 7.04 2.54
C GLU A 35 20.07 5.52 2.66
N TYR A 36 19.62 4.79 1.65
CA TYR A 36 19.57 3.33 1.64
C TYR A 36 20.45 2.76 0.54
N ASP A 37 21.21 1.74 0.87
CA ASP A 37 22.14 1.09 -0.06
C ASP A 37 21.38 0.18 -1.04
N GLU A 38 20.31 -0.47 -0.55
CA GLU A 38 19.47 -1.35 -1.36
C GLU A 38 18.00 -1.21 -0.96
N ILE A 39 17.11 -1.28 -1.95
CA ILE A 39 15.67 -1.23 -1.76
C ILE A 39 15.04 -2.39 -2.51
N TYR A 40 14.36 -3.26 -1.78
CA TYR A 40 13.63 -4.42 -2.30
C TYR A 40 12.13 -4.18 -2.22
N ILE A 41 11.44 -4.32 -3.36
CA ILE A 41 9.99 -4.13 -3.49
C ILE A 41 9.38 -5.44 -3.96
N MET A 42 8.68 -6.11 -3.05
CA MET A 42 8.11 -7.43 -3.28
C MET A 42 6.68 -7.36 -3.81
N ILE A 43 6.37 -8.17 -4.80
CA ILE A 43 5.00 -8.54 -5.16
C ILE A 43 4.73 -9.88 -4.47
N ALA A 44 3.99 -9.82 -3.36
CA ALA A 44 3.81 -10.93 -2.42
C ALA A 44 2.69 -11.89 -2.88
N ASP A 45 2.90 -12.58 -3.99
CA ASP A 45 1.90 -13.47 -4.62
C ASP A 45 1.66 -14.76 -3.82
N ALA A 46 2.70 -15.38 -3.28
CA ALA A 46 2.55 -16.53 -2.40
C ALA A 46 1.82 -16.17 -1.11
N GLN A 47 2.13 -15.01 -0.52
CA GLN A 47 1.41 -14.47 0.62
C GLN A 47 -0.06 -14.19 0.29
N ALA A 48 -0.38 -13.74 -0.92
CA ALA A 48 -1.75 -13.48 -1.35
C ALA A 48 -2.60 -14.75 -1.41
N LEU A 49 -2.01 -15.91 -1.65
CA LEU A 49 -2.71 -17.19 -1.68
C LEU A 49 -3.19 -17.64 -0.30
N THR A 50 -2.65 -17.12 0.80
CA THR A 50 -3.05 -17.53 2.16
C THR A 50 -4.54 -17.27 2.45
N ASP A 51 -5.14 -16.32 1.74
CA ASP A 51 -6.56 -15.96 1.85
C ASP A 51 -7.28 -15.84 0.47
N ASN A 52 -6.63 -16.29 -0.61
CA ASN A 52 -7.20 -16.39 -1.96
C ASN A 52 -6.85 -17.74 -2.63
N ALA A 53 -6.69 -18.80 -1.85
CA ALA A 53 -6.31 -20.12 -2.36
C ALA A 53 -7.35 -20.72 -3.33
N ASP A 54 -8.59 -20.35 -3.18
CA ASP A 54 -9.73 -20.76 -4.02
C ASP A 54 -9.81 -19.98 -5.36
N ASN A 55 -9.03 -18.89 -5.49
CA ASN A 55 -9.00 -18.08 -6.71
C ASN A 55 -7.56 -17.67 -7.09
N PRO A 56 -6.68 -18.61 -7.45
CA PRO A 56 -5.28 -18.33 -7.78
C PRO A 56 -5.13 -17.50 -9.06
N GLU A 57 -6.09 -17.60 -9.97
CA GLU A 57 -6.07 -16.83 -11.23
C GLU A 57 -6.20 -15.32 -10.95
N LYS A 58 -6.99 -14.93 -9.96
CA LYS A 58 -7.05 -13.54 -9.50
C LYS A 58 -5.68 -13.03 -9.05
N VAL A 59 -4.92 -13.84 -8.31
CA VAL A 59 -3.57 -13.47 -7.86
C VAL A 59 -2.64 -13.33 -9.05
N ARG A 60 -2.63 -14.32 -9.96
CA ARG A 60 -1.79 -14.33 -11.18
C ARG A 60 -2.01 -13.10 -12.05
N GLN A 61 -3.28 -12.75 -12.33
CA GLN A 61 -3.63 -11.58 -13.15
C GLN A 61 -3.21 -10.26 -12.50
N ASN A 62 -3.21 -10.20 -11.15
CA ASN A 62 -2.87 -8.97 -10.45
C ASN A 62 -1.37 -8.79 -10.18
N ILE A 63 -0.52 -9.76 -10.46
CA ILE A 63 0.95 -9.59 -10.39
C ILE A 63 1.37 -8.45 -11.33
N ILE A 64 0.97 -8.54 -12.60
CA ILE A 64 1.33 -7.54 -13.60
C ILE A 64 0.67 -6.19 -13.32
N GLU A 65 -0.57 -6.20 -12.82
CA GLU A 65 -1.28 -4.95 -12.45
C GLU A 65 -0.52 -4.17 -11.36
N VAL A 66 -0.03 -4.87 -10.33
CA VAL A 66 0.75 -4.27 -9.25
C VAL A 66 2.12 -3.80 -9.75
N ALA A 67 2.79 -4.56 -10.61
CA ALA A 67 4.07 -4.15 -11.21
C ALA A 67 3.92 -2.87 -12.03
N LEU A 68 2.88 -2.80 -12.86
CA LEU A 68 2.55 -1.60 -13.64
C LEU A 68 2.29 -0.39 -12.72
N ASP A 69 1.52 -0.59 -11.65
CA ASP A 69 1.22 0.48 -10.69
C ASP A 69 2.50 0.97 -9.98
N TYR A 70 3.40 0.07 -9.57
CA TYR A 70 4.68 0.41 -8.96
C TYR A 70 5.53 1.32 -9.84
N MET A 71 5.80 0.87 -11.07
CA MET A 71 6.63 1.61 -12.02
C MET A 71 5.97 2.91 -12.46
N SER A 72 4.64 2.93 -12.58
CA SER A 72 3.88 4.12 -12.96
C SER A 72 3.89 5.20 -11.88
N CYS A 73 3.96 4.80 -10.61
CA CYS A 73 4.08 5.73 -9.48
C CYS A 73 5.49 6.28 -9.29
N GLY A 74 6.47 5.82 -10.07
CA GLY A 74 7.84 6.35 -10.05
C GLY A 74 8.87 5.48 -9.34
N LEU A 75 8.52 4.22 -9.00
CA LEU A 75 9.55 3.26 -8.60
C LEU A 75 10.40 2.91 -9.82
N ASP A 76 11.70 3.16 -9.69
CA ASP A 76 12.69 3.09 -10.75
C ASP A 76 13.46 1.76 -10.66
N PRO A 77 13.40 0.91 -11.70
CA PRO A 77 14.13 -0.36 -11.72
C PRO A 77 15.65 -0.24 -11.59
N ASP A 78 16.22 0.91 -11.95
CA ASP A 78 17.65 1.16 -11.82
C ASP A 78 18.07 1.49 -10.38
N LYS A 79 17.09 1.78 -9.50
CA LYS A 79 17.30 2.16 -8.10
C LYS A 79 16.71 1.18 -7.10
N THR A 80 15.77 0.34 -7.54
CA THR A 80 15.04 -0.60 -6.69
C THR A 80 15.01 -1.99 -7.31
N ASN A 81 15.15 -3.00 -6.48
CA ASN A 81 15.01 -4.40 -6.87
C ASN A 81 13.54 -4.82 -6.70
N MET A 82 12.77 -4.82 -7.79
CA MET A 82 11.41 -5.33 -7.79
C MET A 82 11.41 -6.83 -8.07
N PHE A 83 10.65 -7.62 -7.30
CA PHE A 83 10.60 -9.06 -7.50
C PHE A 83 9.25 -9.68 -7.15
N ILE A 84 8.97 -10.84 -7.74
CA ILE A 84 7.81 -11.68 -7.44
C ILE A 84 8.24 -12.72 -6.39
N GLN A 85 7.53 -12.77 -5.25
CA GLN A 85 7.87 -13.60 -4.10
C GLN A 85 8.04 -15.09 -4.47
N SER A 86 7.11 -15.64 -5.26
CA SER A 86 7.14 -17.06 -5.66
C SER A 86 8.30 -17.43 -6.58
N GLN A 87 9.00 -16.45 -7.15
CA GLN A 87 10.18 -16.69 -7.98
C GLN A 87 11.47 -16.87 -7.17
N ILE A 88 11.38 -16.76 -5.83
CA ILE A 88 12.51 -16.97 -4.91
C ILE A 88 12.15 -18.15 -3.98
N PRO A 89 12.38 -19.39 -4.41
CA PRO A 89 11.98 -20.59 -3.65
C PRO A 89 12.69 -20.70 -2.30
N GLU A 90 13.84 -20.07 -2.13
CA GLU A 90 14.59 -20.02 -0.89
C GLU A 90 13.82 -19.37 0.25
N LEU A 91 12.85 -18.50 -0.04
CA LEU A 91 11.95 -17.92 0.96
C LEU A 91 11.06 -19.00 1.62
N CYS A 92 10.58 -19.95 0.82
CA CYS A 92 9.82 -21.10 1.35
C CYS A 92 10.71 -22.03 2.16
N GLU A 93 11.95 -22.27 1.72
CA GLU A 93 12.93 -23.08 2.44
C GLU A 93 13.24 -22.46 3.81
N LEU A 94 13.55 -21.16 3.83
CA LEU A 94 13.84 -20.42 5.07
C LEU A 94 12.63 -20.41 6.01
N THR A 95 11.42 -20.30 5.47
CA THR A 95 10.16 -20.41 6.24
C THR A 95 10.07 -21.76 6.95
N CYS A 96 10.45 -22.88 6.28
CA CYS A 96 10.45 -24.20 6.91
C CYS A 96 11.43 -24.28 8.08
N TYR A 97 12.62 -23.68 7.98
CA TYR A 97 13.55 -23.60 9.11
C TYR A 97 12.94 -22.82 10.27
N TYR A 98 12.32 -21.67 10.02
CA TYR A 98 11.72 -20.84 11.06
C TYR A 98 10.52 -21.48 11.75
N MET A 99 9.75 -22.32 11.03
CA MET A 99 8.65 -23.09 11.64
C MET A 99 9.11 -23.94 12.82
N ASN A 100 10.37 -24.39 12.85
CA ASN A 100 10.93 -25.15 13.96
C ASN A 100 11.33 -24.29 15.16
N LEU A 101 11.35 -22.97 15.00
CA LEU A 101 11.74 -22.01 16.05
C LEU A 101 10.53 -21.30 16.69
N VAL A 102 9.34 -21.40 16.09
CA VAL A 102 8.13 -20.71 16.52
C VAL A 102 7.08 -21.71 16.99
N THR A 103 6.45 -21.45 18.12
CA THR A 103 5.39 -22.30 18.64
C THR A 103 4.01 -21.87 18.17
N VAL A 104 3.06 -22.81 18.04
CA VAL A 104 1.64 -22.53 17.77
C VAL A 104 1.08 -21.50 18.75
N SER A 105 1.39 -21.66 20.05
CA SER A 105 0.94 -20.71 21.08
C SER A 105 1.46 -19.29 20.87
N ARG A 106 2.65 -19.13 20.28
CA ARG A 106 3.17 -17.79 19.96
C ARG A 106 2.40 -17.15 18.83
N LEU A 107 2.12 -17.90 17.77
CA LEU A 107 1.30 -17.41 16.64
C LEU A 107 -0.11 -17.02 17.09
N GLN A 108 -0.74 -17.86 17.93
CA GLN A 108 -2.07 -17.57 18.49
C GLN A 108 -2.12 -16.29 19.33
N ARG A 109 -1.02 -15.86 19.91
CA ARG A 109 -0.94 -14.63 20.71
C ARG A 109 -0.66 -13.38 19.89
N ASN A 110 -0.28 -13.49 18.62
CA ASN A 110 -0.04 -12.34 17.76
C ASN A 110 -1.33 -11.52 17.57
N PRO A 111 -1.35 -10.21 17.95
CA PRO A 111 -2.58 -9.41 17.90
C PRO A 111 -3.14 -9.23 16.49
N THR A 112 -2.28 -9.08 15.50
CA THR A 112 -2.68 -8.91 14.10
C THR A 112 -3.35 -10.17 13.58
N VAL A 113 -2.75 -11.35 13.80
CA VAL A 113 -3.34 -12.66 13.44
C VAL A 113 -4.71 -12.85 14.09
N LYS A 114 -4.84 -12.54 15.39
CA LYS A 114 -6.13 -12.61 16.08
C LYS A 114 -7.22 -11.75 15.46
N THR A 115 -6.86 -10.52 15.14
CA THR A 115 -7.80 -9.57 14.53
C THR A 115 -8.23 -10.03 13.15
N GLU A 116 -7.29 -10.48 12.33
CA GLU A 116 -7.57 -10.94 10.98
C GLU A 116 -8.39 -12.23 10.94
N ILE A 117 -8.15 -13.19 11.85
CA ILE A 117 -8.97 -14.40 11.99
C ILE A 117 -10.44 -14.04 12.21
N LYS A 118 -10.72 -13.07 13.11
CA LYS A 118 -12.09 -12.60 13.37
C LYS A 118 -12.68 -11.90 12.14
N MET A 119 -11.94 -11.00 11.53
CA MET A 119 -12.41 -10.23 10.36
C MET A 119 -12.75 -11.11 9.15
N ARG A 120 -12.13 -12.30 9.05
CA ARG A 120 -12.31 -13.25 7.95
C ARG A 120 -13.24 -14.41 8.27
N ASN A 121 -13.80 -14.44 9.48
CA ASN A 121 -14.65 -15.55 9.98
C ASN A 121 -13.94 -16.91 9.92
N PHE A 122 -12.63 -16.95 10.18
CA PHE A 122 -11.82 -18.17 10.22
C PHE A 122 -11.82 -18.85 11.59
N GLU A 123 -12.61 -18.39 12.55
CA GLU A 123 -12.57 -18.84 13.96
C GLU A 123 -12.73 -20.34 14.12
N THR A 124 -13.52 -20.98 13.26
CA THR A 124 -13.80 -22.44 13.32
C THR A 124 -12.90 -23.28 12.40
N SER A 125 -12.26 -22.65 11.41
CA SER A 125 -11.45 -23.36 10.41
C SER A 125 -10.38 -22.43 9.84
N ILE A 126 -9.23 -22.40 10.52
CA ILE A 126 -8.11 -21.53 10.12
C ILE A 126 -7.26 -22.28 9.09
N PRO A 127 -7.08 -21.77 7.86
CA PRO A 127 -6.13 -22.35 6.91
C PRO A 127 -4.71 -22.30 7.48
N VAL A 128 -3.94 -23.38 7.34
CA VAL A 128 -2.57 -23.45 7.90
C VAL A 128 -1.69 -22.36 7.32
N GLY A 129 -1.72 -22.12 6.01
CA GLY A 129 -0.95 -21.05 5.37
C GLY A 129 -1.30 -19.67 5.93
N PHE A 130 -2.59 -19.41 6.18
CA PHE A 130 -3.02 -18.18 6.83
C PHE A 130 -2.53 -18.08 8.28
N PHE A 131 -2.51 -19.17 9.01
CA PHE A 131 -2.04 -19.18 10.39
C PHE A 131 -0.53 -18.98 10.52
N THR A 132 0.23 -19.47 9.55
CA THR A 132 1.70 -19.45 9.55
C THR A 132 2.32 -18.30 8.76
N TYR A 133 1.53 -17.44 8.09
CA TYR A 133 2.07 -16.35 7.28
C TYR A 133 3.03 -15.39 8.04
N PRO A 134 2.92 -15.17 9.37
CA PRO A 134 3.89 -14.34 10.06
C PRO A 134 5.32 -14.91 10.04
N ILE A 135 5.44 -16.24 9.90
CA ILE A 135 6.73 -16.91 9.77
C ILE A 135 7.29 -16.69 8.36
N SER A 136 6.45 -16.82 7.32
CA SER A 136 6.90 -16.55 5.96
C SER A 136 7.24 -15.07 5.75
N GLN A 137 6.50 -14.15 6.36
CA GLN A 137 6.85 -12.72 6.34
C GLN A 137 8.21 -12.45 7.00
N ALA A 138 8.53 -13.17 8.07
CA ALA A 138 9.87 -13.09 8.68
C ALA A 138 10.97 -13.59 7.73
N SER A 139 10.70 -14.64 6.94
CA SER A 139 11.66 -15.10 5.93
C SER A 139 11.83 -14.09 4.81
N ASP A 140 10.75 -13.47 4.33
CA ASP A 140 10.81 -12.40 3.32
C ASP A 140 11.75 -11.26 3.78
N ILE A 141 11.60 -10.82 5.03
CA ILE A 141 12.38 -9.71 5.59
C ILE A 141 13.85 -10.09 5.78
N THR A 142 14.12 -11.24 6.35
CA THR A 142 15.46 -11.61 6.79
C THR A 142 16.34 -12.20 5.71
N ALA A 143 15.76 -12.80 4.65
CA ALA A 143 16.49 -13.33 3.50
C ALA A 143 17.33 -12.25 2.80
N PHE A 144 16.80 -11.03 2.74
CA PHE A 144 17.49 -9.88 2.14
C PHE A 144 18.30 -9.06 3.16
N LYS A 145 18.40 -9.53 4.41
CA LYS A 145 19.06 -8.80 5.50
C LYS A 145 18.48 -7.38 5.68
N ALA A 146 17.17 -7.23 5.47
CA ALA A 146 16.52 -5.94 5.58
C ALA A 146 16.69 -5.37 6.98
N THR A 147 17.22 -4.14 7.04
CA THR A 147 17.38 -3.39 8.30
C THR A 147 16.14 -2.53 8.58
N THR A 148 15.36 -2.24 7.56
CA THR A 148 14.24 -1.29 7.64
C THR A 148 13.03 -1.81 6.87
N VAL A 149 11.87 -1.80 7.54
CA VAL A 149 10.58 -2.22 6.95
C VAL A 149 9.60 -1.04 7.03
N PRO A 150 9.40 -0.28 5.94
CA PRO A 150 8.38 0.75 5.88
C PRO A 150 6.99 0.10 5.94
N ALA A 151 6.25 0.34 7.02
CA ALA A 151 4.92 -0.26 7.21
C ALA A 151 4.07 0.54 8.19
N GLY A 152 2.76 0.29 8.20
CA GLY A 152 1.83 0.86 9.17
C GLY A 152 1.95 0.23 10.55
N GLU A 153 1.38 0.87 11.57
CA GLU A 153 1.39 0.40 12.96
C GLU A 153 0.82 -1.01 13.15
N ASP A 154 -0.12 -1.40 12.30
CA ASP A 154 -0.72 -2.74 12.31
C ASP A 154 0.31 -3.86 12.01
N GLN A 155 1.46 -3.51 11.41
CA GLN A 155 2.56 -4.43 11.13
C GLN A 155 3.60 -4.51 12.27
N MET A 156 3.51 -3.69 13.29
CA MET A 156 4.45 -3.75 14.43
C MET A 156 4.53 -5.15 15.06
N PRO A 157 3.41 -5.86 15.34
CA PRO A 157 3.47 -7.21 15.90
C PRO A 157 4.16 -8.24 14.99
N MET A 158 4.19 -8.00 13.68
CA MET A 158 4.88 -8.85 12.71
C MET A 158 6.39 -8.62 12.73
N VAL A 159 6.81 -7.36 12.76
CA VAL A 159 8.23 -7.00 12.86
C VAL A 159 8.81 -7.46 14.21
N GLU A 160 8.08 -7.30 15.32
CA GLU A 160 8.50 -7.82 16.61
C GLU A 160 8.62 -9.35 16.62
N GLN A 161 7.69 -10.06 15.99
CA GLN A 161 7.81 -11.51 15.84
C GLN A 161 8.99 -11.91 14.97
N THR A 162 9.32 -11.12 13.94
CA THR A 162 10.53 -11.31 13.13
C THR A 162 11.79 -11.17 13.97
N LYS A 163 11.88 -10.14 14.82
CA LYS A 163 13.02 -9.98 15.76
C LYS A 163 13.18 -11.18 16.70
N GLU A 164 12.06 -11.69 17.26
CA GLU A 164 12.08 -12.89 18.08
C GLU A 164 12.66 -14.10 17.32
N ILE A 165 12.30 -14.27 16.04
CA ILE A 165 12.83 -15.34 15.18
C ILE A 165 14.33 -15.14 14.95
N VAL A 166 14.76 -13.92 14.62
CA VAL A 166 16.18 -13.55 14.45
C VAL A 166 16.97 -13.91 15.70
N HIS A 167 16.54 -13.46 16.87
CA HIS A 167 17.19 -13.77 18.14
C HIS A 167 17.31 -15.29 18.37
N LYS A 168 16.20 -16.00 18.15
CA LYS A 168 16.20 -17.45 18.35
C LYS A 168 17.12 -18.15 17.35
N PHE A 169 17.08 -17.75 16.08
CA PHE A 169 17.93 -18.31 15.05
C PHE A 169 19.42 -18.07 15.37
N ASN A 170 19.79 -16.82 15.63
CA ASN A 170 21.17 -16.46 15.92
C ASN A 170 21.70 -17.15 17.19
N SER A 171 20.83 -17.35 18.20
CA SER A 171 21.24 -18.08 19.40
C SER A 171 21.53 -19.57 19.17
N VAL A 172 20.91 -20.17 18.17
CA VAL A 172 21.06 -21.61 17.85
C VAL A 172 22.14 -21.88 16.81
N TYR A 173 22.17 -21.02 15.77
CA TYR A 173 22.98 -21.25 14.57
C TYR A 173 24.16 -20.28 14.41
N GLY A 174 24.29 -19.32 15.35
CA GLY A 174 25.29 -18.24 15.28
C GLY A 174 24.79 -16.99 14.59
N GLU A 175 25.49 -15.88 14.78
CA GLU A 175 25.17 -14.56 14.23
C GLU A 175 25.10 -14.58 12.69
N THR A 176 23.88 -14.68 12.14
CA THR A 176 23.63 -14.83 10.70
C THR A 176 22.62 -13.83 10.18
N LEU A 177 21.51 -13.66 10.92
CA LEU A 177 20.39 -12.82 10.54
C LEU A 177 20.49 -11.43 11.17
N THR A 178 19.92 -10.44 10.47
CA THR A 178 19.85 -9.05 10.91
C THR A 178 18.47 -8.74 11.46
N GLU A 179 18.40 -8.01 12.58
CA GLU A 179 17.13 -7.53 13.12
C GLU A 179 16.61 -6.35 12.30
N PRO A 180 15.36 -6.40 11.84
CA PRO A 180 14.72 -5.29 11.15
C PRO A 180 14.12 -4.28 12.12
N GLU A 181 14.07 -3.01 11.73
CA GLU A 181 13.31 -1.96 12.40
C GLU A 181 12.13 -1.54 11.52
N ILE A 182 10.98 -1.29 12.15
CA ILE A 182 9.84 -0.73 11.44
C ILE A 182 10.05 0.78 11.22
N LEU A 183 9.81 1.23 9.99
CA LEU A 183 9.77 2.65 9.66
C LEU A 183 8.31 3.08 9.52
N LEU A 184 7.80 3.73 10.56
CA LEU A 184 6.44 4.26 10.54
C LEU A 184 6.36 5.52 9.67
N PRO A 185 5.20 5.76 9.03
CA PRO A 185 4.97 6.98 8.26
C PRO A 185 4.93 8.22 9.16
N GLU A 186 5.45 9.32 8.67
CA GLU A 186 5.52 10.59 9.39
C GLU A 186 4.15 11.24 9.63
N ASN A 187 3.19 10.99 8.74
CA ASN A 187 1.85 11.59 8.82
C ASN A 187 0.76 10.52 8.82
N GLN A 188 0.25 10.20 10.01
CA GLN A 188 -0.80 9.20 10.21
C GLN A 188 -2.16 9.61 9.62
N ALA A 189 -2.44 10.92 9.50
CA ALA A 189 -3.73 11.41 9.01
C ALA A 189 -3.97 11.08 7.53
N CYS A 190 -2.91 11.05 6.72
CA CYS A 190 -3.00 10.74 5.28
C CYS A 190 -3.08 9.23 4.98
N MET A 191 -2.85 8.37 5.97
CA MET A 191 -2.65 6.93 5.77
C MET A 191 -3.92 6.09 5.58
N ARG A 192 -5.09 6.61 5.92
CA ARG A 192 -6.35 5.87 5.84
C ARG A 192 -7.42 6.67 5.14
N LEU A 193 -7.27 6.84 3.83
CA LEU A 193 -8.35 7.43 3.05
C LEU A 193 -9.63 6.58 3.15
N PRO A 194 -10.78 7.21 3.46
CA PRO A 194 -12.06 6.54 3.39
C PRO A 194 -12.38 6.20 1.93
N GLY A 195 -13.24 5.21 1.73
CA GLY A 195 -13.85 4.97 0.42
C GLY A 195 -14.70 6.17 -0.01
N ILE A 196 -15.02 6.25 -1.30
CA ILE A 196 -15.85 7.33 -1.84
C ILE A 196 -17.24 7.42 -1.17
N ASP A 197 -17.69 6.34 -0.54
CA ASP A 197 -18.93 6.23 0.22
C ASP A 197 -18.86 6.83 1.64
N GLY A 198 -17.69 7.22 2.11
CA GLY A 198 -17.46 7.82 3.42
C GLY A 198 -17.72 6.91 4.64
N LYS A 199 -18.05 5.62 4.41
CA LYS A 199 -18.50 4.70 5.48
C LYS A 199 -17.38 3.82 6.01
N ALA A 200 -16.47 3.42 5.15
CA ALA A 200 -15.41 2.47 5.48
C ALA A 200 -14.10 2.87 4.83
N LYS A 201 -13.00 2.24 5.27
CA LYS A 201 -11.74 2.31 4.56
C LYS A 201 -11.95 1.91 3.10
N MET A 202 -11.20 2.54 2.20
CA MET A 202 -11.14 2.17 0.80
C MET A 202 -10.85 0.67 0.66
N SER A 203 -11.71 -0.05 -0.05
CA SER A 203 -11.62 -1.50 -0.22
C SER A 203 -12.07 -1.92 -1.61
N LYS A 204 -11.25 -2.77 -2.24
CA LYS A 204 -11.53 -3.33 -3.57
C LYS A 204 -12.85 -4.13 -3.58
N SER A 205 -13.13 -4.87 -2.51
CA SER A 205 -14.34 -5.70 -2.39
C SER A 205 -15.63 -4.87 -2.24
N LEU A 206 -15.54 -3.64 -1.74
CA LEU A 206 -16.67 -2.74 -1.59
C LEU A 206 -16.92 -1.88 -2.84
N GLY A 207 -16.01 -1.90 -3.82
CA GLY A 207 -16.12 -1.08 -5.03
C GLY A 207 -16.07 0.43 -4.78
N ASN A 208 -15.58 0.85 -3.60
CA ASN A 208 -15.54 2.25 -3.17
C ASN A 208 -14.17 2.91 -3.38
N CYS A 209 -13.37 2.39 -4.34
CA CYS A 209 -12.00 2.83 -4.60
C CYS A 209 -11.90 3.74 -5.83
N ILE A 210 -10.97 4.70 -5.79
CA ILE A 210 -10.39 5.33 -6.98
C ILE A 210 -9.08 4.59 -7.25
N TYR A 211 -9.00 3.88 -8.39
CA TYR A 211 -7.80 3.15 -8.79
C TYR A 211 -6.80 4.07 -9.48
N LEU A 212 -5.51 3.76 -9.38
CA LEU A 212 -4.45 4.50 -10.07
C LEU A 212 -4.61 4.39 -11.60
N SER A 213 -5.17 3.27 -12.07
CA SER A 213 -5.46 2.99 -13.47
C SER A 213 -6.82 3.47 -13.96
N ASP A 214 -7.62 4.15 -13.12
CA ASP A 214 -8.90 4.71 -13.56
C ASP A 214 -8.71 5.79 -14.63
N SER A 215 -9.60 5.82 -15.61
CA SER A 215 -9.62 6.90 -16.59
C SER A 215 -9.94 8.25 -15.94
N ALA A 216 -9.57 9.35 -16.59
CA ALA A 216 -9.91 10.68 -16.13
C ALA A 216 -11.42 10.87 -15.95
N GLU A 217 -12.23 10.26 -16.83
CA GLU A 217 -13.69 10.27 -16.75
C GLU A 217 -14.20 9.50 -15.55
N ASP A 218 -13.65 8.30 -15.27
CA ASP A 218 -14.07 7.48 -14.14
C ASP A 218 -13.70 8.13 -12.80
N VAL A 219 -12.50 8.72 -12.70
CA VAL A 219 -12.12 9.53 -11.53
C VAL A 219 -13.12 10.66 -11.31
N GLY A 220 -13.47 11.41 -12.38
CA GLY A 220 -14.44 12.48 -12.30
C GLY A 220 -15.81 12.02 -11.82
N LYS A 221 -16.34 10.90 -12.34
CA LYS A 221 -17.60 10.29 -11.90
C LYS A 221 -17.55 9.89 -10.43
N LYS A 222 -16.47 9.22 -10.01
CA LYS A 222 -16.26 8.79 -8.63
C LYS A 222 -16.17 9.98 -7.65
N VAL A 223 -15.44 11.04 -8.02
CA VAL A 223 -15.35 12.26 -7.20
C VAL A 223 -16.71 12.93 -7.06
N MET A 224 -17.46 13.05 -8.16
CA MET A 224 -18.80 13.64 -8.10
C MET A 224 -19.79 12.82 -7.26
N SER A 225 -19.58 11.51 -7.13
CA SER A 225 -20.39 10.62 -6.28
C SER A 225 -19.92 10.54 -4.81
N MET A 226 -18.78 11.16 -4.46
CA MET A 226 -18.26 11.12 -3.09
C MET A 226 -19.27 11.58 -2.05
N TYR A 227 -19.25 10.88 -0.92
CA TYR A 227 -20.01 11.28 0.26
C TYR A 227 -19.54 12.63 0.80
N THR A 228 -20.53 13.48 1.12
CA THR A 228 -20.35 14.79 1.74
C THR A 228 -21.24 14.88 2.98
N ASP A 229 -21.42 16.07 3.55
CA ASP A 229 -22.33 16.27 4.68
C ASP A 229 -23.79 16.11 4.23
N PRO A 230 -24.56 15.16 4.77
CA PRO A 230 -25.96 14.95 4.39
C PRO A 230 -26.90 16.09 4.85
N ASP A 231 -26.49 16.89 5.83
CA ASP A 231 -27.25 18.04 6.33
C ASP A 231 -27.00 19.29 5.46
N HIS A 232 -25.99 19.31 4.61
CA HIS A 232 -25.65 20.42 3.71
C HIS A 232 -26.51 20.35 2.42
N ILE A 233 -27.82 20.67 2.53
CA ILE A 233 -28.78 20.53 1.42
C ILE A 233 -28.72 21.73 0.48
N LYS A 234 -28.63 22.93 1.02
CA LYS A 234 -28.55 24.19 0.26
C LYS A 234 -27.15 24.78 0.37
N VAL A 235 -26.73 25.48 -0.67
CA VAL A 235 -25.43 26.19 -0.67
C VAL A 235 -25.25 27.13 0.49
N SER A 236 -26.38 27.73 0.98
CA SER A 236 -26.40 28.65 2.13
C SER A 236 -26.23 27.96 3.48
N ASP A 237 -26.44 26.64 3.53
CA ASP A 237 -26.41 25.94 4.81
C ASP A 237 -24.95 25.79 5.30
N PRO A 238 -24.69 25.88 6.61
CA PRO A 238 -23.41 25.52 7.18
C PRO A 238 -23.09 24.04 6.92
N GLY A 239 -21.88 23.75 6.47
CA GLY A 239 -21.43 22.37 6.22
C GLY A 239 -20.47 21.86 7.28
N LYS A 240 -20.42 20.53 7.47
CA LYS A 240 -19.46 19.83 8.34
C LYS A 240 -18.32 19.28 7.50
N ILE A 241 -17.10 19.50 7.95
CA ILE A 241 -15.89 18.93 7.31
C ILE A 241 -15.50 17.59 7.93
N GLU A 242 -15.84 17.36 9.20
CA GLU A 242 -15.59 16.10 9.90
C GLU A 242 -16.42 14.98 9.26
N GLY A 243 -15.75 13.93 8.81
CA GLY A 243 -16.39 12.82 8.09
C GLY A 243 -16.73 13.11 6.63
N ASN A 244 -16.46 14.31 6.13
CA ASN A 244 -16.65 14.67 4.74
C ASN A 244 -15.48 14.15 3.90
N THR A 245 -15.76 13.15 3.06
CA THR A 245 -14.76 12.45 2.26
C THR A 245 -13.98 13.38 1.34
N VAL A 246 -14.64 14.39 0.77
CA VAL A 246 -14.01 15.33 -0.17
C VAL A 246 -12.91 16.13 0.52
N PHE A 247 -13.16 16.64 1.73
CA PHE A 247 -12.13 17.37 2.49
C PHE A 247 -11.01 16.47 2.98
N THR A 248 -11.30 15.21 3.35
CA THR A 248 -10.25 14.23 3.69
C THR A 248 -9.29 14.00 2.51
N TYR A 249 -9.82 13.92 1.29
CA TYR A 249 -8.96 13.79 0.10
C TYR A 249 -8.21 15.08 -0.22
N LEU A 250 -8.83 16.25 -0.03
CA LEU A 250 -8.13 17.52 -0.16
C LEU A 250 -6.97 17.65 0.83
N ASP A 251 -7.15 17.20 2.08
CA ASP A 251 -6.06 17.17 3.08
C ASP A 251 -4.89 16.28 2.64
N ALA A 252 -5.16 15.21 1.90
CA ALA A 252 -4.15 14.28 1.45
C ALA A 252 -3.41 14.72 0.17
N PHE A 253 -4.09 15.41 -0.74
CA PHE A 253 -3.58 15.67 -2.09
C PHE A 253 -3.38 17.15 -2.42
N CYS A 254 -4.10 18.06 -1.73
CA CYS A 254 -4.09 19.45 -2.09
C CYS A 254 -2.81 20.16 -1.66
N ARG A 255 -2.26 20.94 -2.54
CA ARG A 255 -1.12 21.85 -2.32
C ARG A 255 -1.54 23.30 -2.56
N LYS A 256 -0.75 24.25 -2.07
CA LYS A 256 -1.04 25.68 -2.20
C LYS A 256 -1.15 26.13 -3.66
N ASP A 257 -0.29 25.62 -4.53
CA ASP A 257 -0.26 25.94 -5.96
C ASP A 257 -1.53 25.47 -6.72
N HIS A 258 -2.25 24.48 -6.21
CA HIS A 258 -3.54 24.07 -6.76
C HIS A 258 -4.61 25.17 -6.61
N PHE A 259 -4.56 25.97 -5.54
CA PHE A 259 -5.48 27.11 -5.39
C PHE A 259 -5.23 28.18 -6.44
N GLU A 260 -3.97 28.54 -6.65
CA GLU A 260 -3.58 29.55 -7.67
C GLU A 260 -4.08 29.16 -9.06
N ARG A 261 -4.08 27.86 -9.39
CA ARG A 261 -4.47 27.34 -10.70
C ARG A 261 -5.94 27.07 -10.88
N TYR A 262 -6.59 26.51 -9.87
CA TYR A 262 -7.95 25.95 -10.01
C TYR A 262 -9.00 26.65 -9.16
N LEU A 263 -8.60 27.38 -8.11
CA LEU A 263 -9.53 28.02 -7.19
C LEU A 263 -8.96 29.32 -6.59
N PRO A 264 -8.57 30.30 -7.42
CA PRO A 264 -7.82 31.50 -7.00
C PRO A 264 -8.57 32.43 -6.03
N ASP A 265 -9.87 32.21 -5.82
CA ASP A 265 -10.67 32.94 -4.82
C ASP A 265 -10.26 32.65 -3.36
N TYR A 266 -9.40 31.63 -3.12
CA TYR A 266 -8.99 31.19 -1.80
C TYR A 266 -7.48 31.14 -1.67
N ALA A 267 -6.95 31.60 -0.53
CA ALA A 267 -5.52 31.53 -0.23
C ALA A 267 -5.02 30.10 0.11
N GLY A 268 -5.94 29.19 0.47
CA GLY A 268 -5.59 27.81 0.80
C GLY A 268 -6.76 27.00 1.35
N LEU A 269 -6.43 25.76 1.75
CA LEU A 269 -7.43 24.77 2.16
C LEU A 269 -8.19 25.19 3.45
N ASP A 270 -7.52 25.85 4.38
CA ASP A 270 -8.14 26.28 5.63
C ASP A 270 -9.23 27.33 5.37
N GLU A 271 -8.99 28.28 4.47
CA GLU A 271 -9.99 29.28 4.08
C GLU A 271 -11.17 28.63 3.36
N LEU A 272 -10.93 27.65 2.51
CA LEU A 272 -11.99 26.87 1.85
C LEU A 272 -12.83 26.11 2.87
N LYS A 273 -12.20 25.48 3.87
CA LYS A 273 -12.88 24.80 4.97
C LYS A 273 -13.73 25.74 5.82
N GLU A 274 -13.20 26.91 6.18
CA GLU A 274 -13.94 27.91 6.96
C GLU A 274 -15.13 28.47 6.17
N HIS A 275 -14.97 28.66 4.85
CA HIS A 275 -16.11 29.07 4.02
C HIS A 275 -17.20 28.00 3.97
N TYR A 276 -16.81 26.71 3.84
CA TYR A 276 -17.78 25.61 3.84
C TYR A 276 -18.55 25.50 5.17
N LYS A 277 -17.86 25.64 6.29
CA LYS A 277 -18.47 25.63 7.63
C LYS A 277 -19.45 26.78 7.85
N ARG A 278 -19.18 27.94 7.31
CA ARG A 278 -20.01 29.16 7.46
C ARG A 278 -21.24 29.13 6.56
N GLY A 279 -21.27 28.30 5.54
CA GLY A 279 -22.27 28.31 4.45
C GLY A 279 -21.90 29.27 3.32
N GLY A 280 -22.51 29.06 2.16
CA GLY A 280 -22.25 29.83 0.94
C GLY A 280 -21.36 29.11 -0.08
N LEU A 281 -20.85 27.90 0.23
CA LEU A 281 -20.01 27.10 -0.64
C LEU A 281 -20.65 25.73 -0.87
N GLY A 282 -21.11 25.44 -2.08
CA GLY A 282 -21.77 24.17 -2.41
C GLY A 282 -20.77 23.03 -2.70
N ASP A 283 -21.18 21.81 -2.37
CA ASP A 283 -20.42 20.55 -2.56
C ASP A 283 -19.86 20.38 -3.97
N VAL A 284 -20.65 20.73 -4.98
CA VAL A 284 -20.26 20.59 -6.38
C VAL A 284 -18.99 21.40 -6.71
N LYS A 285 -18.85 22.62 -6.15
CA LYS A 285 -17.66 23.46 -6.34
C LYS A 285 -16.42 22.80 -5.71
N VAL A 286 -16.58 22.28 -4.49
CA VAL A 286 -15.48 21.59 -3.77
C VAL A 286 -15.09 20.28 -4.47
N LYS A 287 -16.07 19.48 -4.93
CA LYS A 287 -15.82 18.26 -5.71
C LYS A 287 -15.12 18.54 -7.04
N LYS A 288 -15.50 19.57 -7.75
CA LYS A 288 -14.82 19.97 -8.98
C LYS A 288 -13.36 20.36 -8.72
N PHE A 289 -13.11 21.08 -7.64
CA PHE A 289 -11.75 21.42 -7.22
C PHE A 289 -10.93 20.17 -6.90
N LEU A 290 -11.47 19.26 -6.07
CA LEU A 290 -10.82 17.98 -5.78
C LEU A 290 -10.54 17.17 -7.06
N ASN A 291 -11.49 17.15 -8.01
CA ASN A 291 -11.27 16.48 -9.29
C ASN A 291 -10.08 17.08 -10.03
N SER A 292 -9.94 18.40 -10.11
CA SER A 292 -8.79 19.03 -10.74
C SER A 292 -7.46 18.64 -10.06
N VAL A 293 -7.44 18.64 -8.74
CA VAL A 293 -6.27 18.18 -7.95
C VAL A 293 -5.91 16.73 -8.25
N LEU A 294 -6.90 15.82 -8.23
CA LEU A 294 -6.64 14.41 -8.50
C LEU A 294 -6.28 14.14 -9.96
N GLN A 295 -6.84 14.88 -10.92
CA GLN A 295 -6.43 14.74 -12.32
C GLN A 295 -4.97 15.09 -12.51
N GLU A 296 -4.50 16.19 -11.90
CA GLU A 296 -3.09 16.59 -11.97
C GLU A 296 -2.16 15.57 -11.33
N GLU A 297 -2.53 15.03 -10.19
CA GLU A 297 -1.73 14.02 -9.48
C GLU A 297 -1.67 12.67 -10.22
N LEU A 298 -2.79 12.26 -10.84
CA LEU A 298 -2.90 10.95 -11.48
C LEU A 298 -2.50 10.93 -12.96
N GLU A 299 -2.47 12.07 -13.65
CA GLU A 299 -2.15 12.11 -15.07
C GLU A 299 -0.75 11.60 -15.41
N PRO A 300 0.32 11.95 -14.68
CA PRO A 300 1.64 11.39 -14.93
C PRO A 300 1.68 9.87 -14.73
N ILE A 301 0.94 9.37 -13.72
CA ILE A 301 0.83 7.93 -13.41
C ILE A 301 0.14 7.20 -14.56
N ARG A 302 -0.98 7.73 -15.05
CA ARG A 302 -1.72 7.16 -16.19
C ARG A 302 -0.90 7.16 -17.47
N ALA A 303 -0.20 8.26 -17.75
CA ALA A 303 0.64 8.38 -18.94
C ALA A 303 1.78 7.35 -18.92
N LYS A 304 2.47 7.21 -17.78
CA LYS A 304 3.53 6.21 -17.61
C LYS A 304 3.00 4.79 -17.68
N ARG A 305 1.86 4.53 -17.06
CA ARG A 305 1.21 3.21 -17.13
C ARG A 305 0.88 2.83 -18.56
N LYS A 306 0.29 3.74 -19.34
CA LYS A 306 -0.03 3.51 -20.75
C LYS A 306 1.19 3.20 -21.60
N GLU A 307 2.34 3.83 -21.31
CA GLU A 307 3.62 3.51 -21.93
C GLU A 307 4.06 2.07 -21.60
N LEU A 308 4.03 1.70 -20.31
CA LEU A 308 4.44 0.38 -19.84
C LEU A 308 3.55 -0.74 -20.36
N GLU A 309 2.25 -0.51 -20.48
CA GLU A 309 1.28 -1.47 -21.04
C GLU A 309 1.58 -1.85 -22.50
N GLN A 310 2.34 -1.03 -23.23
CA GLN A 310 2.81 -1.35 -24.57
C GLN A 310 4.02 -2.29 -24.59
N ASN A 311 4.66 -2.52 -23.45
CA ASN A 311 5.83 -3.37 -23.33
C ASN A 311 5.78 -4.26 -22.07
N ILE A 312 4.74 -5.08 -21.99
CA ILE A 312 4.54 -6.03 -20.88
C ILE A 312 5.73 -6.98 -20.67
N PRO A 313 6.41 -7.49 -21.74
CA PRO A 313 7.63 -8.29 -21.54
C PRO A 313 8.70 -7.59 -20.71
N TYR A 314 8.94 -6.31 -20.92
CA TYR A 314 9.88 -5.52 -20.13
C TYR A 314 9.46 -5.44 -18.65
N VAL A 315 8.16 -5.26 -18.38
CA VAL A 315 7.67 -5.19 -16.98
C VAL A 315 7.91 -6.51 -16.26
N TYR A 316 7.72 -7.64 -16.94
CA TYR A 316 8.07 -8.96 -16.39
C TYR A 316 9.58 -9.12 -16.19
N GLU A 317 10.40 -8.70 -17.16
CA GLU A 317 11.85 -8.73 -17.06
C GLU A 317 12.33 -7.99 -15.80
N VAL A 318 11.83 -6.77 -15.55
CA VAL A 318 12.15 -6.00 -14.36
C VAL A 318 11.81 -6.77 -13.07
N CYS A 319 10.66 -7.43 -13.01
CA CYS A 319 10.24 -8.20 -11.83
C CYS A 319 10.96 -9.56 -11.70
N LEU A 320 11.61 -10.03 -12.74
CA LEU A 320 12.36 -11.29 -12.78
C LEU A 320 13.88 -11.09 -12.67
N LEU A 321 14.39 -9.87 -12.85
CA LEU A 321 15.82 -9.55 -12.82
C LEU A 321 16.52 -9.97 -11.53
N TYR A 322 15.78 -10.07 -10.44
CA TYR A 322 16.32 -10.57 -9.17
C TYR A 322 16.46 -12.10 -9.09
N THR A 323 15.82 -12.84 -9.99
CA THR A 323 16.08 -14.26 -10.12
C THR A 323 17.46 -14.41 -10.76
N SER A 324 18.50 -14.38 -9.92
CA SER A 324 19.86 -14.65 -10.35
C SER A 324 19.88 -15.94 -11.16
N PRO A 325 20.48 -15.96 -12.35
CA PRO A 325 20.67 -17.22 -13.04
C PRO A 325 21.46 -18.13 -12.10
N SER A 326 20.84 -19.22 -11.71
CA SER A 326 21.53 -20.25 -10.95
C SER A 326 22.79 -20.60 -11.72
N PRO A 327 23.97 -20.71 -11.08
CA PRO A 327 25.16 -21.22 -11.76
C PRO A 327 24.99 -22.66 -12.23
N ARG A 328 23.79 -23.20 -12.19
CA ARG A 328 23.41 -24.56 -12.65
C ARG A 328 22.54 -24.54 -13.92
N ASP A 329 22.19 -23.38 -14.46
CA ASP A 329 21.49 -23.26 -15.74
C ASP A 329 22.52 -22.99 -16.88
#